data_39d31423285ae7f648ed0b2758661db0
#
_entry.id   39d31423285ae7f648ed0b2758661db0
#
_cell.length_a   1.000
_cell.length_b   1.000
_cell.length_c   1.000
_cell.angle_alpha   90.00
_cell.angle_beta   90.00
_cell.angle_gamma   90.00
#
_symmetry.space_group_name_H-M   'P 1'
#
loop_
_entity.id
_entity.type
_entity.pdbx_description
1 polymer ?
#
loop_
_entity_poly.entity_id
_entity_poly.type
_entity_poly.pdbx_seq_one_letter_code
_entity_poly.pdbx_strand_id
1 'polypeptide(L)'
;LLPYILFNQRRKKDAADDYLFRNAPAVLYIVSDSLLDEGLAAQNMETMAVSLGLGVLYNGYLARISDANEELKQWLGIGDRTICTCMLLGYPARHYVRTAPRKAPDVIWK
;
A
#
# COMPACT_ATOMS: atom_id res chain seq x y z
N LEU A 1 16.31 -4.14 -11.23
CA LEU A 1 16.21 -3.69 -12.63
C LEU A 1 15.29 -4.59 -13.46
N LEU A 2 15.42 -5.93 -13.39
CA LEU A 2 14.62 -6.88 -14.17
C LEU A 2 13.10 -6.80 -13.89
N PRO A 3 12.64 -6.74 -12.63
CA PRO A 3 11.23 -6.56 -12.32
C PRO A 3 10.64 -5.26 -12.87
N TYR A 4 11.45 -4.20 -12.91
CA TYR A 4 11.05 -2.89 -13.41
C TYR A 4 10.91 -2.87 -14.95
N ILE A 5 11.79 -3.60 -15.64
CA ILE A 5 11.74 -3.75 -17.10
C ILE A 5 10.52 -4.57 -17.52
N LEU A 6 10.26 -5.69 -16.83
CA LEU A 6 9.07 -6.53 -17.06
C LEU A 6 7.78 -5.77 -16.75
N PHE A 7 7.78 -4.93 -15.73
CA PHE A 7 6.68 -4.03 -15.39
C PHE A 7 6.39 -3.03 -16.52
N ASN A 8 7.41 -2.36 -17.02
CA ASN A 8 7.25 -1.40 -18.11
C ASN A 8 6.81 -2.05 -19.43
N GLN A 9 7.24 -3.28 -19.70
CA GLN A 9 6.79 -4.02 -20.86
C GLN A 9 5.34 -4.45 -20.76
N ARG A 10 4.87 -4.82 -19.57
CA ARG A 10 3.47 -5.17 -19.32
C ARG A 10 2.56 -3.95 -19.45
N ARG A 11 2.97 -2.80 -18.92
CA ARG A 11 2.23 -1.54 -19.01
C ARG A 11 2.03 -1.07 -20.47
N LYS A 12 2.98 -1.36 -21.35
CA LYS A 12 2.88 -1.03 -22.78
C LYS A 12 1.93 -1.92 -23.54
N LYS A 13 1.66 -3.13 -23.04
CA LYS A 13 0.77 -4.09 -23.70
C LYS A 13 -0.71 -3.86 -23.42
N ASP A 14 -1.03 -3.27 -22.28
CA ASP A 14 -2.42 -3.09 -21.85
C ASP A 14 -2.58 -1.70 -21.22
N ALA A 15 -2.86 -0.70 -22.07
CA ALA A 15 -3.07 0.68 -21.62
C ALA A 15 -4.33 0.85 -20.74
N ALA A 16 -5.21 -0.16 -20.72
CA ALA A 16 -6.40 -0.19 -19.87
C ALA A 16 -6.13 -0.82 -18.50
N ASP A 17 -4.99 -1.50 -18.31
CA ASP A 17 -4.62 -2.10 -17.03
C ASP A 17 -3.86 -1.10 -16.15
N ASP A 18 -4.56 -0.55 -15.18
CA ASP A 18 -3.97 0.28 -14.13
C ASP A 18 -3.25 -0.58 -13.09
N TYR A 19 -2.08 -1.04 -13.46
CA TYR A 19 -1.28 -1.94 -12.63
C TYR A 19 -0.82 -1.30 -11.31
N LEU A 20 -0.58 0.00 -11.27
CA LEU A 20 -0.11 0.69 -10.07
C LEU A 20 -1.24 0.94 -9.08
N PHE A 21 -2.31 1.55 -9.53
CA PHE A 21 -3.42 1.97 -8.68
C PHE A 21 -4.57 0.96 -8.64
N ARG A 22 -4.56 -0.04 -9.52
CA ARG A 22 -5.61 -1.08 -9.59
C ARG A 22 -7.02 -0.51 -9.70
N ASN A 23 -7.16 0.64 -10.34
CA ASN A 23 -8.40 1.40 -10.41
C ASN A 23 -9.00 1.71 -9.03
N ALA A 24 -8.16 1.77 -7.99
CA ALA A 24 -8.60 2.09 -6.64
C ALA A 24 -9.11 3.53 -6.57
N PRO A 25 -10.29 3.76 -5.98
CA PRO A 25 -10.86 5.10 -5.86
C PRO A 25 -10.11 6.00 -4.88
N ALA A 26 -9.31 5.43 -3.98
CA ALA A 26 -8.52 6.19 -3.03
C ALA A 26 -7.14 5.60 -2.80
N VAL A 27 -6.18 6.49 -2.61
CA VAL A 27 -4.79 6.17 -2.27
C VAL A 27 -4.45 6.89 -0.98
N LEU A 28 -3.93 6.14 0.00
CA LEU A 28 -3.42 6.68 1.26
C LEU A 28 -1.91 6.56 1.29
N TYR A 29 -1.23 7.66 1.59
CA TYR A 29 0.19 7.66 1.91
C TYR A 29 0.37 7.88 3.41
N ILE A 30 1.16 7.01 4.04
CA ILE A 30 1.57 7.20 5.43
C ILE A 30 2.96 7.80 5.43
N VAL A 31 3.06 8.95 6.05
CA VAL A 31 4.28 9.76 6.12
C VAL A 31 4.74 9.82 7.57
N SER A 32 5.92 9.30 7.85
CA SER A 32 6.46 9.22 9.21
C SER A 32 7.98 9.14 9.19
N ASP A 33 8.60 9.60 10.26
CA ASP A 33 10.03 9.42 10.53
C ASP A 33 10.29 8.16 11.39
N SER A 34 9.23 7.47 11.81
CA SER A 34 9.27 6.27 12.65
C SER A 34 8.54 5.12 11.97
N LEU A 35 9.28 4.05 11.69
CA LEU A 35 8.69 2.82 11.12
C LEU A 35 7.68 2.15 12.06
N LEU A 36 7.87 2.33 13.38
CA LEU A 36 6.93 1.80 14.38
C LEU A 36 5.59 2.53 14.29
N ASP A 37 5.62 3.86 14.26
CA ASP A 37 4.40 4.67 14.19
C ASP A 37 3.67 4.44 12.86
N GLU A 38 4.43 4.29 11.78
CA GLU A 38 3.90 3.94 10.46
C GLU A 38 3.15 2.62 10.48
N GLY A 39 3.77 1.56 11.03
CA GLY A 39 3.15 0.23 11.11
C GLY A 39 1.88 0.23 11.96
N LEU A 40 1.88 0.93 13.09
CA LEU A 40 0.71 1.08 13.96
C LEU A 40 -0.41 1.85 13.25
N ALA A 41 -0.08 2.93 12.58
CA ALA A 41 -1.06 3.72 11.82
C ALA A 41 -1.66 2.90 10.66
N ALA A 42 -0.83 2.22 9.89
CA ALA A 42 -1.26 1.38 8.78
C ALA A 42 -2.22 0.28 9.23
N GLN A 43 -1.89 -0.45 10.29
CA GLN A 43 -2.73 -1.52 10.82
C GLN A 43 -4.08 -1.01 11.32
N ASN A 44 -4.10 0.13 12.01
CA ASN A 44 -5.35 0.75 12.47
C ASN A 44 -6.22 1.21 11.31
N MET A 45 -5.63 1.81 10.29
CA MET A 45 -6.34 2.22 9.07
C MET A 45 -6.94 1.03 8.32
N GLU A 46 -6.17 -0.05 8.16
CA GLU A 46 -6.64 -1.29 7.53
C GLU A 46 -7.82 -1.87 8.30
N THR A 47 -7.71 -1.99 9.62
CA THR A 47 -8.78 -2.53 10.48
C THR A 47 -10.07 -1.70 10.34
N MET A 48 -9.95 -0.38 10.34
CA MET A 48 -11.09 0.51 10.15
C MET A 48 -11.69 0.35 8.74
N ALA A 49 -10.87 0.34 7.70
CA ALA A 49 -11.33 0.18 6.33
C ALA A 49 -12.10 -1.13 6.13
N VAL A 50 -11.57 -2.24 6.64
CA VAL A 50 -12.23 -3.55 6.58
C VAL A 50 -13.54 -3.56 7.35
N SER A 51 -13.61 -2.90 8.51
CA SER A 51 -14.85 -2.77 9.29
C SER A 51 -15.94 -1.98 8.56
N LEU A 52 -15.54 -1.11 7.64
CA LEU A 52 -16.44 -0.35 6.76
C LEU A 52 -16.78 -1.10 5.45
N GLY A 53 -16.35 -2.33 5.30
CA GLY A 53 -16.57 -3.13 4.10
C GLY A 53 -15.66 -2.79 2.92
N LEU A 54 -14.57 -2.06 3.16
CA LEU A 54 -13.59 -1.72 2.13
C LEU A 54 -12.50 -2.77 2.02
N GLY A 55 -11.93 -2.89 0.82
CA GLY A 55 -10.71 -3.64 0.57
C GLY A 55 -9.48 -2.76 0.70
N VAL A 56 -8.38 -3.33 1.17
CA VAL A 56 -7.09 -2.66 1.33
C VAL A 56 -6.00 -3.44 0.64
N LEU A 57 -5.17 -2.75 -0.12
CA LEU A 57 -3.96 -3.30 -0.72
C LEU A 57 -2.75 -2.44 -0.35
N TYR A 58 -1.80 -3.02 0.36
CA TYR A 58 -0.49 -2.40 0.56
C TYR A 58 0.32 -2.46 -0.73
N ASN A 59 0.74 -1.29 -1.22
CA ASN A 59 1.48 -1.18 -2.47
C ASN A 59 2.88 -0.62 -2.23
N GLY A 60 3.83 -1.52 -2.00
CA GLY A 60 5.23 -1.17 -1.74
C GLY A 60 5.93 -0.55 -2.94
N TYR A 61 5.57 -0.91 -4.17
CA TYR A 61 6.12 -0.28 -5.37
C TYR A 61 5.71 1.19 -5.46
N LEU A 62 4.42 1.46 -5.26
CA LEU A 62 3.91 2.82 -5.31
C LEU A 62 4.49 3.68 -4.18
N ALA A 63 4.66 3.13 -2.98
CA ALA A 63 5.31 3.82 -1.88
C ALA A 63 6.74 4.26 -2.25
N ARG A 64 7.55 3.35 -2.79
CA ARG A 64 8.94 3.65 -3.17
C ARG A 64 9.05 4.65 -4.32
N ILE A 65 8.23 4.52 -5.35
CA ILE A 65 8.21 5.44 -6.47
C ILE A 65 7.77 6.83 -6.01
N SER A 66 6.76 6.89 -5.16
CA SER A 66 6.23 8.15 -4.62
C SER A 66 7.22 8.84 -3.69
N ASP A 67 7.92 8.09 -2.86
CA ASP A 67 8.95 8.64 -1.97
C ASP A 67 10.14 9.25 -2.74
N ALA A 68 10.47 8.69 -3.90
CA ALA A 68 11.52 9.22 -4.78
C ALA A 68 11.06 10.38 -5.68
N ASN A 69 9.79 10.75 -5.63
CA ASN A 69 9.22 11.77 -6.51
C ASN A 69 9.04 13.10 -5.76
N GLU A 70 9.99 13.99 -5.94
CA GLU A 70 9.98 15.32 -5.30
C GLU A 70 8.77 16.17 -5.71
N GLU A 71 8.36 16.11 -6.97
CA GLU A 71 7.22 16.87 -7.48
C GLU A 71 5.92 16.42 -6.80
N LEU A 72 5.74 15.10 -6.65
CA LEU A 72 4.61 14.53 -5.93
C LEU A 72 4.61 14.96 -4.46
N LYS A 73 5.76 14.90 -3.79
CA LYS A 73 5.90 15.34 -2.39
C LYS A 73 5.54 16.80 -2.20
N GLN A 74 5.97 17.66 -3.12
CA GLN A 74 5.59 19.06 -3.10
C GLN A 74 4.09 19.25 -3.30
N TRP A 75 3.50 18.55 -4.27
CA TRP A 75 2.06 18.59 -4.51
C TRP A 75 1.24 18.09 -3.31
N LEU A 76 1.72 17.06 -2.61
CA LEU A 76 1.11 16.55 -1.37
C LEU A 76 1.31 17.48 -0.17
N GLY A 77 2.20 18.47 -0.26
CA GLY A 77 2.49 19.41 0.82
C GLY A 77 3.28 18.81 1.97
N ILE A 78 3.97 17.70 1.75
CA ILE A 78 4.74 16.99 2.79
C ILE A 78 6.23 17.37 2.85
N GLY A 79 6.69 18.18 1.89
CA GLY A 79 8.10 18.60 1.81
C GLY A 79 9.04 17.42 1.58
N ASP A 80 10.12 17.35 2.33
CA ASP A 80 11.14 16.31 2.27
C ASP A 80 10.86 15.08 3.16
N ARG A 81 9.68 15.04 3.79
CA ARG A 81 9.30 13.93 4.67
C ARG A 81 9.21 12.60 3.88
N THR A 82 9.42 11.51 4.60
CA THR A 82 9.44 10.17 4.00
C THR A 82 8.04 9.56 3.86
N ILE A 83 7.73 9.09 2.66
CA ILE A 83 6.56 8.24 2.41
C ILE A 83 6.95 6.81 2.75
N CYS A 84 6.46 6.31 3.88
CA CYS A 84 6.79 4.97 4.38
C CYS A 84 5.93 3.88 3.74
N THR A 85 4.64 4.13 3.64
CA THR A 85 3.67 3.14 3.13
C THR A 85 2.64 3.80 2.23
N CYS A 86 2.19 3.02 1.26
CA CYS A 86 1.06 3.33 0.40
C CYS A 86 0.00 2.24 0.51
N MET A 87 -1.23 2.65 0.73
CA MET A 87 -2.40 1.78 0.78
C MET A 87 -3.40 2.19 -0.28
N LEU A 88 -3.85 1.24 -1.09
CA LEU A 88 -4.95 1.42 -2.00
C LEU A 88 -6.24 0.98 -1.32
N LEU A 89 -7.25 1.82 -1.35
CA LEU A 89 -8.58 1.53 -0.81
C LEU A 89 -9.59 1.42 -1.93
N GLY A 90 -10.48 0.45 -1.81
CA GLY A 90 -11.53 0.25 -2.79
C GLY A 90 -12.60 -0.72 -2.30
N TYR A 91 -13.53 -1.00 -3.19
CA TYR A 91 -14.58 -1.98 -2.92
C TYR A 91 -14.09 -3.36 -3.35
N PRO A 92 -14.07 -4.36 -2.44
CA PRO A 92 -13.54 -5.68 -2.74
C PRO A 92 -14.43 -6.40 -3.78
N ALA A 93 -13.79 -6.91 -4.83
CA ALA A 93 -14.47 -7.73 -5.83
C ALA A 93 -14.68 -9.17 -5.36
N ARG A 94 -13.98 -9.57 -4.31
CA ARG A 94 -14.03 -10.93 -3.75
C ARG A 94 -14.05 -10.87 -2.23
N HIS A 95 -14.80 -11.79 -1.62
CA HIS A 95 -14.79 -12.00 -0.18
C HIS A 95 -14.05 -13.30 0.14
N TYR A 96 -13.05 -13.20 1.02
CA TYR A 96 -12.34 -14.38 1.51
C TYR A 96 -13.17 -15.05 2.60
N VAL A 97 -13.29 -16.38 2.52
CA VAL A 97 -14.07 -17.19 3.48
C VAL A 97 -13.36 -17.30 4.82
N ARG A 98 -12.04 -17.16 4.83
CA ARG A 98 -11.19 -17.27 6.02
C ARG A 98 -9.93 -16.42 5.88
N THR A 99 -9.29 -16.13 7.01
CA THR A 99 -7.97 -15.49 7.04
C THR A 99 -6.88 -16.39 6.46
N ALA A 100 -5.81 -15.79 5.95
CA ALA A 100 -4.63 -16.54 5.51
C ALA A 100 -4.05 -17.35 6.67
N PRO A 101 -3.58 -18.60 6.43
CA PRO A 101 -2.94 -19.39 7.47
C PRO A 101 -1.66 -18.70 7.94
N ARG A 102 -1.46 -18.67 9.25
CA ARG A 102 -0.28 -18.07 9.89
C ARG A 102 0.43 -19.13 10.73
N LYS A 103 1.74 -18.99 10.87
CA LYS A 103 2.50 -19.80 11.82
C LYS A 103 2.06 -19.46 13.24
N ALA A 104 2.08 -20.48 14.11
CA ALA A 104 1.85 -20.26 15.53
C ALA A 104 2.94 -19.29 16.07
N PRO A 105 2.56 -18.34 16.94
CA PRO A 105 3.54 -17.47 17.57
C PRO A 105 4.42 -18.28 18.56
N ASP A 106 5.68 -17.90 18.61
CA ASP A 106 6.58 -18.41 19.67
C ASP A 106 6.42 -17.50 20.88
N VAL A 107 5.72 -18.01 21.90
CA VAL A 107 5.41 -17.26 23.13
C VAL A 107 5.99 -17.98 24.32
N ILE A 108 6.85 -17.30 25.05
CA ILE A 108 7.45 -17.79 26.29
C ILE A 108 6.65 -17.24 27.46
N TRP A 109 6.02 -18.13 28.21
CA TRP A 109 5.32 -17.80 29.45
C TRP A 109 6.28 -18.00 30.64
N LYS A 110 6.40 -16.97 31.50
CA LYS A 110 7.20 -17.04 32.76
C LYS A 110 6.30 -16.82 33.96
#